data_2fa333717e2944582adfb41733c1a609
#
_entry.id   2fa333717e2944582adfb41733c1a609
#
_cell.length_a   1.000
_cell.length_b   1.000
_cell.length_c   1.000
_cell.angle_alpha   90.00
_cell.angle_beta   90.00
_cell.angle_gamma   90.00
#
_symmetry.space_group_name_H-M   'P 1'
#
loop_
_entity.id
_entity.type
_entity.pdbx_description
1 polymer ?
#
loop_
_entity_poly.entity_id
_entity_poly.type
_entity_poly.pdbx_seq_one_letter_code
_entity_poly.pdbx_strand_id
1 'polypeptide(L)' 'MKRCCDKPEKYFIEFRKRDDNELIWLVCEEHFQKEEFRKNVRRIQPVN' A
#
# COMPACT_ATOMS: atom_id res chain seq x y z
N MET A 1 -5.72 -5.52 -7.01
CA MET A 1 -5.50 -4.35 -6.15
C MET A 1 -6.45 -4.34 -4.99
N LYS A 2 -5.95 -4.07 -3.80
CA LYS A 2 -6.77 -4.00 -2.59
C LYS A 2 -6.76 -2.60 -2.03
N ARG A 3 -7.80 -2.27 -1.27
CA ARG A 3 -7.91 -0.98 -0.60
C ARG A 3 -7.84 -1.17 0.90
N CYS A 4 -7.22 -0.21 1.59
CA CYS A 4 -7.15 -0.27 3.05
C CYS A 4 -8.50 0.03 3.71
N CYS A 5 -9.29 0.88 3.08
CA CYS A 5 -10.60 1.29 3.58
C CYS A 5 -11.38 2.01 2.48
N ASP A 6 -12.54 2.57 2.84
CA ASP A 6 -13.39 3.29 1.89
C ASP A 6 -12.97 4.73 1.64
N LYS A 7 -11.95 5.20 2.36
CA LYS A 7 -11.48 6.56 2.17
C LYS A 7 -10.68 6.69 0.89
N PRO A 8 -10.59 7.91 0.33
CA PRO A 8 -9.77 8.14 -0.86
C PRO A 8 -8.32 7.74 -0.63
N GLU A 9 -7.76 7.02 -1.56
CA GLU A 9 -6.37 6.58 -1.49
C GLU A 9 -5.42 7.75 -1.76
N LYS A 10 -4.32 7.76 -1.02
CA LYS A 10 -3.25 8.73 -1.20
C LYS A 10 -1.98 8.08 -1.75
N TYR A 11 -1.81 6.80 -1.48
CA TYR A 11 -0.58 6.11 -1.82
C TYR A 11 -0.86 4.78 -2.47
N PHE A 12 0.01 4.42 -3.36
CA PHE A 12 -0.01 3.16 -4.08
C PHE A 12 1.20 2.38 -3.55
N ILE A 13 0.94 1.29 -2.83
CA ILE A 13 2.01 0.54 -2.18
C ILE A 13 2.11 -0.85 -2.77
N GLU A 14 3.31 -1.19 -3.21
CA GLU A 14 3.62 -2.52 -3.69
C GLU A 14 4.42 -3.23 -2.61
N PHE A 15 3.88 -4.32 -2.09
CA PHE A 15 4.54 -5.10 -1.05
C PHE A 15 5.36 -6.23 -1.64
N ARG A 16 6.40 -6.62 -0.92
CA ARG A 16 7.16 -7.80 -1.28
C ARG A 16 6.39 -9.05 -0.90
N LYS A 17 6.35 -10.01 -1.80
CA LYS A 17 5.76 -11.31 -1.53
C LYS A 17 6.77 -12.38 -1.85
N ARG A 18 6.68 -13.52 -1.14
CA ARG A 18 7.58 -14.65 -1.37
C ARG A 18 7.34 -15.29 -2.73
N ASP A 19 6.09 -15.27 -3.17
CA ASP A 19 5.72 -15.73 -4.50
C ASP A 19 5.90 -14.56 -5.45
N ASP A 20 6.15 -14.82 -6.70
CA ASP A 20 6.34 -13.78 -7.71
C ASP A 20 5.10 -12.92 -7.94
N ASN A 21 4.08 -13.08 -7.14
CA ASN A 21 2.85 -12.30 -7.23
C ASN A 21 3.00 -10.98 -6.50
N GLU A 22 2.83 -9.91 -7.22
CA GLU A 22 2.87 -8.58 -6.64
C GLU A 22 1.60 -8.34 -5.83
N LEU A 23 1.76 -7.83 -4.63
CA LEU A 23 0.64 -7.42 -3.80
C LEU A 23 0.58 -5.92 -3.76
N ILE A 24 -0.43 -5.36 -4.41
CA ILE A 24 -0.59 -3.93 -4.53
C ILE A 24 -1.79 -3.47 -3.73
N TRP A 25 -1.59 -2.42 -2.92
CA TRP A 25 -2.63 -1.84 -2.08
C TRP A 25 -2.76 -0.35 -2.33
N LEU A 26 -4.00 0.11 -2.30
CA LEU A 26 -4.30 1.53 -2.30
C LEU A 26 -4.55 1.94 -0.87
N VAL A 27 -3.73 2.83 -0.36
CA VAL A 27 -3.70 3.19 1.05
C VAL A 27 -3.99 4.66 1.24
N CYS A 28 -4.89 4.97 2.18
CA CYS A 28 -5.20 6.35 2.52
C CYS A 28 -4.11 6.91 3.44
N GLU A 29 -4.14 8.22 3.62
CA GLU A 29 -3.13 8.90 4.43
C GLU A 29 -3.08 8.38 5.86
N GLU A 30 -4.24 8.16 6.47
CA GLU A 30 -4.29 7.68 7.85
C GLU A 30 -3.67 6.30 8.00
N HIS A 31 -4.03 5.39 7.11
CA HIS A 31 -3.48 4.03 7.18
C HIS A 31 -2.02 3.97 6.81
N PHE A 32 -1.59 4.88 5.94
CA PHE A 32 -0.19 4.94 5.56
C PHE A 32 0.72 5.24 6.75
N GLN A 33 0.20 5.90 7.77
CA GLN A 33 0.97 6.20 8.98
C GLN A 33 1.16 4.97 9.86
N LYS A 34 0.38 3.93 9.64
CA LYS A 34 0.53 2.69 10.40
C LYS A 34 1.72 1.89 9.91
N GLU A 35 2.43 1.32 10.86
CA GLU A 35 3.64 0.56 10.57
C GLU A 35 3.38 -0.61 9.62
N GLU A 36 2.20 -1.21 9.71
CA GLU A 36 1.83 -2.34 8.87
C GLU A 36 1.95 -2.03 7.37
N PHE A 37 1.71 -0.79 6.99
CA PHE A 37 1.79 -0.37 5.60
C PHE A 37 3.15 0.18 5.21
N ARG A 38 4.13 0.06 6.11
CA ARG A 38 5.51 0.49 5.86
C ARG A 38 6.49 -0.66 5.90
N LYS A 39 6.05 -1.84 6.35
CA LYS A 39 6.88 -3.03 6.42
C LYS A 39 6.79 -3.82 5.13
N ASN A 40 7.91 -4.41 4.74
CA ASN A 40 7.97 -5.28 3.57
C ASN A 40 7.50 -4.58 2.29
N VAL A 41 7.72 -3.28 2.22
CA VAL A 41 7.32 -2.49 1.07
C VAL A 41 8.45 -2.50 0.04
N ARG A 42 8.07 -2.76 -1.21
CA ARG A 42 8.99 -2.72 -2.33
C ARG A 42 8.98 -1.35 -3.00
N ARG A 43 7.79 -0.76 -3.12
CA ARG A 43 7.64 0.53 -3.78
C ARG A 43 6.46 1.29 -3.20
N ILE A 44 6.62 2.59 -3.07
CA ILE A 44 5.54 3.49 -2.66
C ILE A 44 5.47 4.62 -3.67
N GLN A 45 4.28 4.89 -4.19
CA GLN A 45 4.05 5.99 -5.11
C GLN A 45 2.82 6.79 -4.67
N PRO A 46 2.89 8.13 -4.71
CA PRO A 46 1.71 8.94 -4.46
C PRO A 46 0.72 8.78 -5.61
N VAL A 47 -0.55 8.78 -5.28
CA VAL A 47 -1.61 8.62 -6.28
C VAL A 47 -1.80 9.90 -7.12
N ASN A 48 -1.45 11.02 -6.57
CA ASN A 48 -1.54 12.30 -7.28
C ASN A 48 -0.20 12.95 -7.38
#